data_1337b3606394ffec4717e2c24743c829
#
_entry.id   1337b3606394ffec4717e2c24743c829
#
_cell.length_a   1.000
_cell.length_b   1.000
_cell.length_c   1.000
_cell.angle_alpha   90.00
_cell.angle_beta   90.00
_cell.angle_gamma   90.00
#
_symmetry.space_group_name_H-M   'P 1'
#
loop_
_entity.id
_entity.type
_entity.pdbx_description
1 polymer ?
#
loop_
_entity_poly.entity_id
_entity_poly.type
_entity_poly.pdbx_seq_one_letter_code
_entity_poly.pdbx_strand_id
1 'polypeptide(L)'
;MFGLSTPLNDINISLLAPTPSLLLMIELNNFTKVYGEFVAVSNLNLKIGAGEMFGFIGPNGAGKSTTIRFLATLLRATAGEGTVNGYSVTKDPIGVRKSVGYMPDNFGVYDGMKVWEFLDFFAVAYQIPSSRRKGIIGDVLELLDLTHKRDDFVNGLSRGMKQRLCLAKTLVHDPPVLILDEPSSGLDPRARLEVKALLKELRTMGKTILISSHILTELADCCTSIGIIERGQLLLHGPIETVYRQIQQNRNIEVRFAGNPEAGVSVIRSDPKVRDVQLNHRSCTLELDGDDTDVERLLRQLATADCGLVSFAEKEPTLEDVFMMVTKGLVT
;
A
#
# COMPACT_ATOMS: atom_id res chain seq x y z
N MET A 1 33.19 -3.09 59.29
CA MET A 1 33.46 -1.64 59.23
C MET A 1 33.61 -1.27 57.77
N PHE A 2 32.71 -0.39 57.33
CA PHE A 2 32.75 0.45 56.14
C PHE A 2 33.05 -0.27 54.80
N GLY A 3 32.18 -0.40 53.84
CA GLY A 3 31.17 0.58 53.36
C GLY A 3 31.80 1.54 52.38
N LEU A 4 31.55 1.40 51.08
CA LEU A 4 31.36 2.52 50.17
C LEU A 4 30.81 2.03 48.83
N SER A 5 29.59 2.31 48.62
CA SER A 5 28.85 2.35 47.33
C SER A 5 29.51 3.28 46.36
N THR A 6 29.77 2.84 45.14
CA THR A 6 30.01 3.71 43.99
C THR A 6 28.74 3.84 43.19
N PRO A 7 28.29 5.07 42.85
CA PRO A 7 27.07 5.28 42.06
C PRO A 7 27.30 5.01 40.59
N LEU A 8 26.36 4.26 39.98
CA LEU A 8 26.17 4.13 38.56
C LEU A 8 25.59 5.46 38.01
N ASN A 9 26.47 6.40 37.68
CA ASN A 9 26.12 7.54 36.83
C ASN A 9 27.32 7.76 35.90
N ASP A 10 27.12 7.45 34.65
CA ASP A 10 27.74 8.05 33.45
C ASP A 10 27.59 7.08 32.26
N ILE A 11 26.37 6.73 31.92
CA ILE A 11 26.08 6.30 30.54
C ILE A 11 25.91 7.58 29.74
N ASN A 12 26.96 7.92 29.04
CA ASN A 12 27.04 9.05 28.11
C ASN A 12 26.07 8.84 26.93
N ILE A 13 24.84 9.35 27.06
CA ILE A 13 23.79 9.34 26.01
C ILE A 13 24.09 10.49 25.02
N SER A 14 25.25 10.50 24.42
CA SER A 14 25.58 11.48 23.40
C SER A 14 26.38 10.88 22.26
N LEU A 15 25.81 9.93 21.54
CA LEU A 15 26.25 9.50 20.20
C LEU A 15 25.15 8.67 19.48
N LEU A 16 23.90 9.09 19.61
CA LEU A 16 22.89 8.80 18.60
C LEU A 16 22.94 9.98 17.65
N ALA A 17 23.65 9.81 16.52
CA ALA A 17 23.46 10.71 15.38
C ALA A 17 21.95 10.86 15.16
N PRO A 18 21.43 12.09 14.93
CA PRO A 18 20.02 12.26 14.66
C PRO A 18 19.71 11.40 13.44
N THR A 19 18.83 10.43 13.63
CA THR A 19 18.18 9.72 12.52
C THR A 19 17.73 10.80 11.55
N PRO A 20 18.07 10.75 10.25
CA PRO A 20 17.62 11.77 9.32
C PRO A 20 16.12 11.91 9.48
N SER A 21 15.65 13.10 9.83
CA SER A 21 14.24 13.36 9.99
C SER A 21 13.60 12.99 8.66
N LEU A 22 12.84 11.90 8.62
CA LEU A 22 12.13 11.47 7.43
C LEU A 22 11.30 12.67 6.99
N LEU A 23 11.63 13.23 5.83
CA LEU A 23 10.87 14.33 5.26
C LEU A 23 9.45 13.83 5.02
N LEU A 24 8.49 14.30 5.81
CA LEU A 24 7.10 13.92 5.66
C LEU A 24 6.51 14.59 4.42
N MET A 25 6.00 13.77 3.51
CA MET A 25 5.39 14.23 2.26
C MET A 25 3.88 14.33 2.37
N ILE A 26 3.25 13.48 3.17
CA ILE A 26 1.81 13.56 3.47
C ILE A 26 1.64 13.41 4.98
N GLU A 27 0.88 14.32 5.59
CA GLU A 27 0.52 14.24 7.00
C GLU A 27 -0.95 14.60 7.19
N LEU A 28 -1.65 13.79 7.98
CA LEU A 28 -3.01 14.05 8.44
C LEU A 28 -3.00 14.06 9.97
N ASN A 29 -3.60 15.09 10.55
CA ASN A 29 -3.73 15.28 11.98
C ASN A 29 -5.22 15.42 12.34
N ASN A 30 -5.75 14.38 12.99
CA ASN A 30 -7.14 14.31 13.47
C ASN A 30 -8.18 14.60 12.36
N PHE A 31 -7.86 14.21 11.12
CA PHE A 31 -8.75 14.47 9.98
C PHE A 31 -10.09 13.79 10.19
N THR A 32 -11.15 14.59 10.15
CA THR A 32 -12.55 14.14 10.29
C THR A 32 -13.40 14.72 9.19
N LYS A 33 -14.23 13.88 8.56
CA LYS A 33 -15.22 14.29 7.57
C LYS A 33 -16.59 13.71 7.87
N VAL A 34 -17.56 14.61 7.98
CA VAL A 34 -18.97 14.30 8.20
C VAL A 34 -19.80 14.84 7.05
N TYR A 35 -20.77 14.06 6.57
CA TYR A 35 -21.76 14.42 5.57
C TYR A 35 -23.16 14.31 6.21
N GLY A 36 -23.76 15.44 6.58
CA GLY A 36 -24.98 15.43 7.38
C GLY A 36 -24.75 14.70 8.70
N GLU A 37 -25.43 13.59 8.91
CA GLU A 37 -25.23 12.72 10.11
C GLU A 37 -24.22 11.60 9.88
N PHE A 38 -23.78 11.36 8.64
CA PHE A 38 -22.88 10.28 8.30
C PHE A 38 -21.42 10.67 8.53
N VAL A 39 -20.73 9.97 9.41
CA VAL A 39 -19.30 10.13 9.67
C VAL A 39 -18.53 9.27 8.68
N ALA A 40 -17.99 9.89 7.64
CA ALA A 40 -17.24 9.20 6.60
C ALA A 40 -15.79 8.90 6.97
N VAL A 41 -15.16 9.78 7.77
CA VAL A 41 -13.81 9.61 8.34
C VAL A 41 -13.81 10.23 9.72
N SER A 42 -13.26 9.53 10.71
CA SER A 42 -13.20 9.95 12.09
C SER A 42 -11.78 9.94 12.62
N ASN A 43 -11.27 11.12 13.00
CA ASN A 43 -9.99 11.30 13.70
C ASN A 43 -8.80 10.56 13.08
N LEU A 44 -8.69 10.60 11.75
CA LEU A 44 -7.65 9.90 11.01
C LEU A 44 -6.31 10.63 11.15
N ASN A 45 -5.30 9.89 11.63
CA ASN A 45 -3.92 10.34 11.73
C ASN A 45 -3.05 9.47 10.83
N LEU A 46 -2.27 10.09 9.93
CA LEU A 46 -1.46 9.38 8.95
C LEU A 46 -0.19 10.18 8.65
N LYS A 47 0.94 9.48 8.49
CA LYS A 47 2.22 10.06 8.08
C LYS A 47 2.85 9.20 7.01
N ILE A 48 3.23 9.80 5.89
CA ILE A 48 3.90 9.14 4.77
C ILE A 48 5.19 9.91 4.47
N GLY A 49 6.31 9.20 4.50
CA GLY A 49 7.64 9.75 4.24
C GLY A 49 7.94 9.91 2.76
N ALA A 50 9.01 10.63 2.46
CA ALA A 50 9.50 10.81 1.10
C ALA A 50 9.93 9.48 0.46
N GLY A 51 9.55 9.25 -0.80
CA GLY A 51 9.88 8.04 -1.55
C GLY A 51 9.13 6.79 -1.10
N GLU A 52 8.15 6.90 -0.19
CA GLU A 52 7.28 5.80 0.17
C GLU A 52 6.21 5.55 -0.91
N MET A 53 5.87 4.29 -1.11
CA MET A 53 4.64 3.87 -1.77
C MET A 53 3.70 3.32 -0.70
N PHE A 54 2.69 4.10 -0.37
CA PHE A 54 1.73 3.79 0.68
C PHE A 54 0.42 3.24 0.10
N GLY A 55 0.08 2.02 0.48
CA GLY A 55 -1.18 1.37 0.12
C GLY A 55 -2.30 1.69 1.12
N PHE A 56 -3.35 2.37 0.68
CA PHE A 56 -4.52 2.69 1.49
C PHE A 56 -5.64 1.70 1.22
N ILE A 57 -5.84 0.76 2.14
CA ILE A 57 -6.61 -0.47 1.97
C ILE A 57 -7.91 -0.40 2.76
N GLY A 58 -9.00 -0.88 2.19
CA GLY A 58 -10.28 -0.99 2.89
C GLY A 58 -11.45 -1.27 1.95
N PRO A 59 -12.59 -1.71 2.48
CA PRO A 59 -13.78 -1.97 1.68
C PRO A 59 -14.35 -0.68 1.07
N ASN A 60 -15.31 -0.84 0.16
CA ASN A 60 -16.04 0.30 -0.38
C ASN A 60 -16.80 1.00 0.73
N GLY A 61 -16.76 2.34 0.74
CA GLY A 61 -17.36 3.14 1.81
C GLY A 61 -16.50 3.30 3.07
N ALA A 62 -15.30 2.70 3.14
CA ALA A 62 -14.43 2.80 4.32
C ALA A 62 -13.86 4.20 4.59
N GLY A 63 -13.95 5.15 3.64
CA GLY A 63 -13.41 6.50 3.78
C GLY A 63 -12.18 6.80 2.91
N LYS A 64 -11.68 5.84 2.11
CA LYS A 64 -10.50 6.00 1.23
C LYS A 64 -10.60 7.22 0.31
N SER A 65 -11.59 7.22 -0.60
CA SER A 65 -11.77 8.31 -1.57
C SER A 65 -12.11 9.65 -0.90
N THR A 66 -12.75 9.65 0.27
CA THR A 66 -12.98 10.86 1.07
C THR A 66 -11.65 11.46 1.53
N THR A 67 -10.75 10.64 2.06
CA THR A 67 -9.42 11.06 2.51
C THR A 67 -8.57 11.54 1.33
N ILE A 68 -8.57 10.79 0.23
CA ILE A 68 -7.86 11.13 -1.00
C ILE A 68 -8.34 12.48 -1.58
N ARG A 69 -9.65 12.68 -1.66
CA ARG A 69 -10.22 13.95 -2.14
C ARG A 69 -9.87 15.14 -1.24
N PHE A 70 -9.77 14.93 0.05
CA PHE A 70 -9.29 15.97 0.96
C PHE A 70 -7.82 16.31 0.67
N LEU A 71 -6.94 15.33 0.60
CA LEU A 71 -5.52 15.54 0.28
C LEU A 71 -5.31 16.19 -1.10
N ALA A 72 -6.16 15.86 -2.08
CA ALA A 72 -6.17 16.49 -3.41
C ALA A 72 -6.83 17.88 -3.43
N THR A 73 -7.19 18.46 -2.29
CA THR A 73 -7.87 19.77 -2.15
C THR A 73 -9.26 19.86 -2.79
N LEU A 74 -9.91 18.75 -3.04
CA LEU A 74 -11.25 18.66 -3.65
C LEU A 74 -12.38 18.61 -2.61
N LEU A 75 -12.03 18.47 -1.34
CA LEU A 75 -12.95 18.34 -0.22
C LEU A 75 -12.46 19.16 0.97
N ARG A 76 -13.36 19.78 1.72
CA ARG A 76 -13.05 20.45 2.98
C ARG A 76 -13.23 19.48 4.15
N ALA A 77 -12.31 19.50 5.10
CA ALA A 77 -12.44 18.80 6.37
C ALA A 77 -13.62 19.36 7.19
N THR A 78 -14.24 18.52 8.01
CA THR A 78 -15.14 18.96 9.09
C THR A 78 -14.31 19.38 10.31
N ALA A 79 -13.23 18.62 10.62
CA ALA A 79 -12.26 18.94 11.65
C ALA A 79 -10.90 18.34 11.29
N GLY A 80 -9.85 18.76 11.99
CA GLY A 80 -8.48 18.33 11.73
C GLY A 80 -7.84 19.08 10.56
N GLU A 81 -6.62 18.68 10.21
CA GLU A 81 -5.82 19.30 9.17
C GLU A 81 -4.97 18.29 8.42
N GLY A 82 -4.40 18.72 7.29
CA GLY A 82 -3.47 17.91 6.53
C GLY A 82 -2.45 18.77 5.79
N THR A 83 -1.30 18.18 5.53
CA THR A 83 -0.25 18.78 4.70
C THR A 83 0.19 17.80 3.61
N VAL A 84 0.57 18.35 2.46
CA VAL A 84 1.20 17.60 1.35
C VAL A 84 2.42 18.39 0.89
N ASN A 85 3.57 17.75 0.86
CA ASN A 85 4.85 18.38 0.53
C ASN A 85 5.10 19.68 1.33
N GLY A 86 4.73 19.70 2.63
CA GLY A 86 4.83 20.85 3.51
C GLY A 86 3.76 21.93 3.34
N TYR A 87 2.90 21.84 2.31
CA TYR A 87 1.81 22.80 2.08
C TYR A 87 0.53 22.35 2.79
N SER A 88 -0.13 23.27 3.50
CA SER A 88 -1.41 22.97 4.15
C SER A 88 -2.53 22.79 3.11
N VAL A 89 -3.25 21.67 3.20
CA VAL A 89 -4.39 21.37 2.32
C VAL A 89 -5.47 22.46 2.37
N THR A 90 -5.66 23.07 3.54
CA THR A 90 -6.71 24.06 3.77
C THR A 90 -6.23 25.49 3.53
N LYS A 91 -4.98 25.82 3.96
CA LYS A 91 -4.47 27.20 3.94
C LYS A 91 -3.73 27.54 2.66
N ASP A 92 -3.06 26.55 2.04
CA ASP A 92 -2.35 26.70 0.77
C ASP A 92 -2.69 25.60 -0.25
N PRO A 93 -3.93 25.54 -0.72
CA PRO A 93 -4.35 24.53 -1.69
C PRO A 93 -3.65 24.69 -3.05
N ILE A 94 -3.10 25.86 -3.37
CA ILE A 94 -2.37 26.09 -4.63
C ILE A 94 -1.01 25.40 -4.56
N GLY A 95 -0.28 25.54 -3.45
CA GLY A 95 0.98 24.83 -3.21
C GLY A 95 0.78 23.30 -3.26
N VAL A 96 -0.28 22.80 -2.62
CA VAL A 96 -0.65 21.38 -2.70
C VAL A 96 -0.88 20.93 -4.14
N ARG A 97 -1.71 21.64 -4.93
CA ARG A 97 -2.01 21.26 -6.32
C ARG A 97 -0.80 21.26 -7.24
N LYS A 98 0.17 22.13 -7.00
CA LYS A 98 1.45 22.12 -7.72
C LYS A 98 2.33 20.92 -7.37
N SER A 99 2.17 20.40 -6.16
CA SER A 99 2.96 19.28 -5.64
C SER A 99 2.32 17.91 -5.87
N VAL A 100 1.05 17.85 -6.27
CA VAL A 100 0.26 16.62 -6.36
C VAL A 100 -0.14 16.30 -7.79
N GLY A 101 0.18 15.08 -8.24
CA GLY A 101 -0.48 14.44 -9.37
C GLY A 101 -1.65 13.60 -8.87
N TYR A 102 -2.87 14.03 -9.18
CA TYR A 102 -4.08 13.33 -8.72
C TYR A 102 -4.77 12.57 -9.85
N MET A 103 -5.01 11.27 -9.61
CA MET A 103 -5.80 10.39 -10.46
C MET A 103 -7.04 9.92 -9.69
N PRO A 104 -8.25 10.32 -10.08
CA PRO A 104 -9.49 9.80 -9.50
C PRO A 104 -9.81 8.39 -10.02
N ASP A 105 -10.62 7.63 -9.27
CA ASP A 105 -11.16 6.32 -9.69
C ASP A 105 -11.92 6.42 -11.03
N ASN A 106 -12.82 7.39 -11.13
CA ASN A 106 -13.51 7.70 -12.38
C ASN A 106 -12.85 8.89 -13.07
N PHE A 107 -12.12 8.61 -14.14
CA PHE A 107 -11.48 9.65 -14.94
C PHE A 107 -12.30 9.95 -16.19
N GLY A 108 -12.70 11.20 -16.33
CA GLY A 108 -13.26 11.72 -17.58
C GLY A 108 -12.15 12.00 -18.58
N VAL A 109 -12.36 11.61 -19.82
CA VAL A 109 -11.56 12.05 -20.95
C VAL A 109 -12.40 12.98 -21.81
N TYR A 110 -11.77 13.98 -22.45
CA TYR A 110 -12.45 14.88 -23.35
C TYR A 110 -12.55 14.24 -24.73
N ASP A 111 -13.78 13.96 -25.18
CA ASP A 111 -14.03 13.46 -26.51
C ASP A 111 -13.63 14.50 -27.57
N GLY A 112 -13.12 14.02 -28.70
CA GLY A 112 -12.70 14.87 -29.81
C GLY A 112 -11.31 15.48 -29.70
N MET A 113 -10.56 15.22 -28.62
CA MET A 113 -9.15 15.59 -28.49
C MET A 113 -8.25 14.45 -28.92
N LYS A 114 -7.10 14.78 -29.53
CA LYS A 114 -5.98 13.84 -29.68
C LYS A 114 -5.26 13.64 -28.36
N VAL A 115 -4.55 12.54 -28.23
CA VAL A 115 -3.78 12.18 -27.01
C VAL A 115 -2.82 13.29 -26.61
N TRP A 116 -2.04 13.84 -27.55
CA TRP A 116 -1.11 14.92 -27.25
C TRP A 116 -1.83 16.24 -26.89
N GLU A 117 -2.98 16.54 -27.51
CA GLU A 117 -3.77 17.72 -27.22
C GLU A 117 -4.36 17.66 -25.80
N PHE A 118 -4.81 16.48 -25.38
CA PHE A 118 -5.26 16.24 -24.02
C PHE A 118 -4.17 16.54 -22.99
N LEU A 119 -2.94 16.06 -23.22
CA LEU A 119 -1.82 16.34 -22.34
C LEU A 119 -1.37 17.81 -22.38
N ASP A 120 -1.39 18.44 -23.58
CA ASP A 120 -1.04 19.86 -23.72
C ASP A 120 -2.05 20.77 -22.98
N PHE A 121 -3.33 20.41 -22.98
CA PHE A 121 -4.35 21.12 -22.19
C PHE A 121 -3.98 21.18 -20.71
N PHE A 122 -3.57 20.05 -20.12
CA PHE A 122 -3.14 20.03 -18.72
C PHE A 122 -1.79 20.72 -18.50
N ALA A 123 -0.86 20.60 -19.44
CA ALA A 123 0.41 21.31 -19.39
C ALA A 123 0.20 22.84 -19.37
N VAL A 124 -0.77 23.34 -20.14
CA VAL A 124 -1.20 24.75 -20.09
C VAL A 124 -1.80 25.10 -18.73
N ALA A 125 -2.69 24.27 -18.22
CA ALA A 125 -3.34 24.50 -16.92
C ALA A 125 -2.32 24.57 -15.77
N TYR A 126 -1.24 23.79 -15.84
CA TYR A 126 -0.10 23.86 -14.91
C TYR A 126 0.92 24.95 -15.26
N GLN A 127 0.61 25.83 -16.25
CA GLN A 127 1.45 26.97 -16.64
C GLN A 127 2.84 26.57 -17.16
N ILE A 128 2.97 25.40 -17.77
CA ILE A 128 4.23 24.95 -18.38
C ILE A 128 4.50 25.80 -19.64
N PRO A 129 5.68 26.41 -19.78
CA PRO A 129 6.03 27.20 -20.96
C PRO A 129 5.91 26.40 -22.26
N SER A 130 5.38 27.04 -23.31
CA SER A 130 5.13 26.39 -24.62
C SER A 130 6.37 25.71 -25.20
N SER A 131 7.55 26.29 -24.98
CA SER A 131 8.82 25.75 -25.46
C SER A 131 9.19 24.40 -24.82
N ARG A 132 8.68 24.08 -23.62
CA ARG A 132 8.97 22.83 -22.89
C ARG A 132 7.90 21.75 -23.09
N ARG A 133 6.67 22.14 -23.39
CA ARG A 133 5.52 21.24 -23.41
C ARG A 133 5.68 20.04 -24.34
N LYS A 134 6.18 20.29 -25.59
CA LYS A 134 6.37 19.23 -26.58
C LYS A 134 7.34 18.13 -26.10
N GLY A 135 8.45 18.51 -25.43
CA GLY A 135 9.39 17.57 -24.84
C GLY A 135 8.76 16.77 -23.72
N ILE A 136 8.18 17.46 -22.73
CA ILE A 136 7.52 16.83 -21.57
C ILE A 136 6.42 15.85 -22.01
N ILE A 137 5.59 16.24 -22.99
CA ILE A 137 4.53 15.35 -23.51
C ILE A 137 5.16 14.11 -24.18
N GLY A 138 6.26 14.27 -24.92
CA GLY A 138 7.00 13.17 -25.51
C GLY A 138 7.51 12.19 -24.46
N ASP A 139 8.21 12.69 -23.45
CA ASP A 139 8.80 11.91 -22.37
C ASP A 139 7.72 11.15 -21.56
N VAL A 140 6.60 11.81 -21.26
CA VAL A 140 5.48 11.18 -20.53
C VAL A 140 4.77 10.13 -21.39
N LEU A 141 4.60 10.34 -22.69
CA LEU A 141 4.01 9.34 -23.58
C LEU A 141 4.93 8.12 -23.75
N GLU A 142 6.25 8.32 -23.79
CA GLU A 142 7.22 7.25 -23.83
C GLU A 142 7.17 6.42 -22.54
N LEU A 143 7.22 7.07 -21.38
CA LEU A 143 7.14 6.41 -20.08
C LEU A 143 5.88 5.54 -19.93
N LEU A 144 4.75 5.97 -20.53
CA LEU A 144 3.45 5.27 -20.44
C LEU A 144 3.18 4.34 -21.63
N ASP A 145 4.15 4.13 -22.53
CA ASP A 145 4.00 3.32 -23.75
C ASP A 145 2.79 3.79 -24.61
N LEU A 146 2.64 5.10 -24.76
CA LEU A 146 1.56 5.73 -25.54
C LEU A 146 2.10 6.54 -26.74
N THR A 147 3.39 6.53 -27.02
CA THR A 147 4.00 7.31 -28.10
C THR A 147 3.38 7.00 -29.46
N HIS A 148 3.08 5.71 -29.71
CA HIS A 148 2.45 5.23 -30.93
C HIS A 148 0.98 5.67 -31.09
N LYS A 149 0.37 6.22 -30.01
CA LYS A 149 -1.00 6.73 -29.95
C LYS A 149 -1.09 8.25 -29.89
N ARG A 150 0.04 8.94 -30.00
CA ARG A 150 0.15 10.39 -29.81
C ARG A 150 -0.89 11.19 -30.59
N ASP A 151 -1.09 10.84 -31.86
CA ASP A 151 -1.97 11.56 -32.79
C ASP A 151 -3.36 10.93 -32.96
N ASP A 152 -3.64 9.81 -32.24
CA ASP A 152 -4.95 9.18 -32.19
C ASP A 152 -5.91 9.98 -31.32
N PHE A 153 -7.22 9.86 -31.59
CA PHE A 153 -8.26 10.47 -30.74
C PHE A 153 -8.41 9.68 -29.42
N VAL A 154 -8.59 10.40 -28.31
CA VAL A 154 -8.72 9.82 -26.97
C VAL A 154 -9.91 8.87 -26.85
N ASN A 155 -11.03 9.15 -27.51
CA ASN A 155 -12.22 8.28 -27.52
C ASN A 155 -11.94 6.90 -28.15
N GLY A 156 -11.01 6.80 -29.10
CA GLY A 156 -10.60 5.55 -29.76
C GLY A 156 -9.67 4.64 -28.94
N LEU A 157 -9.18 5.12 -27.79
CA LEU A 157 -8.30 4.34 -26.92
C LEU A 157 -9.05 3.25 -26.17
N SER A 158 -8.40 2.10 -25.94
CA SER A 158 -8.91 1.08 -25.01
C SER A 158 -8.99 1.62 -23.58
N ARG A 159 -9.72 0.94 -22.69
CA ARG A 159 -9.84 1.34 -21.28
C ARG A 159 -8.45 1.44 -20.61
N GLY A 160 -7.58 0.45 -20.81
CA GLY A 160 -6.23 0.47 -20.25
C GLY A 160 -5.39 1.63 -20.78
N MET A 161 -5.48 1.93 -22.09
CA MET A 161 -4.80 3.10 -22.67
C MET A 161 -5.34 4.42 -22.12
N LYS A 162 -6.65 4.55 -21.92
CA LYS A 162 -7.26 5.73 -21.28
C LYS A 162 -6.74 5.88 -19.85
N GLN A 163 -6.58 4.80 -19.12
CA GLN A 163 -6.05 4.80 -17.77
C GLN A 163 -4.57 5.24 -17.74
N ARG A 164 -3.75 4.70 -18.64
CA ARG A 164 -2.36 5.17 -18.81
C ARG A 164 -2.32 6.66 -19.22
N LEU A 165 -3.22 7.11 -20.09
CA LEU A 165 -3.30 8.52 -20.45
C LEU A 165 -3.72 9.40 -19.25
N CYS A 166 -4.60 8.91 -18.37
CA CYS A 166 -4.94 9.61 -17.15
C CYS A 166 -3.75 9.69 -16.18
N LEU A 167 -2.96 8.62 -16.08
CA LEU A 167 -1.71 8.64 -15.32
C LEU A 167 -0.68 9.58 -15.98
N ALA A 168 -0.55 9.58 -17.32
CA ALA A 168 0.25 10.54 -18.06
C ALA A 168 -0.08 11.99 -17.68
N LYS A 169 -1.39 12.32 -17.65
CA LYS A 169 -1.88 13.63 -17.21
C LYS A 169 -1.38 14.00 -15.82
N THR A 170 -1.32 13.05 -14.89
CA THR A 170 -0.88 13.35 -13.51
C THR A 170 0.63 13.63 -13.41
N LEU A 171 1.40 13.23 -14.43
CA LEU A 171 2.85 13.37 -14.46
C LEU A 171 3.34 14.59 -15.24
N VAL A 172 2.49 15.22 -16.05
CA VAL A 172 2.87 16.32 -16.95
C VAL A 172 3.62 17.46 -16.23
N HIS A 173 3.25 17.78 -14.99
CA HIS A 173 3.88 18.86 -14.21
C HIS A 173 4.96 18.36 -13.25
N ASP A 174 5.37 17.10 -13.39
CA ASP A 174 6.43 16.44 -12.61
C ASP A 174 6.26 16.54 -11.07
N PRO A 175 5.09 16.18 -10.51
CA PRO A 175 4.82 16.36 -9.09
C PRO A 175 5.68 15.41 -8.23
N PRO A 176 6.13 15.83 -7.02
CA PRO A 176 6.82 14.94 -6.09
C PRO A 176 5.89 13.92 -5.42
N VAL A 177 4.59 14.19 -5.37
CA VAL A 177 3.58 13.33 -4.74
C VAL A 177 2.53 12.89 -5.76
N LEU A 178 2.25 11.59 -5.80
CA LEU A 178 1.17 11.01 -6.58
C LEU A 178 0.08 10.49 -5.64
N ILE A 179 -1.17 10.87 -5.90
CA ILE A 179 -2.35 10.39 -5.16
C ILE A 179 -3.27 9.71 -6.17
N LEU A 180 -3.37 8.39 -6.08
CA LEU A 180 -4.02 7.54 -7.07
C LEU A 180 -5.18 6.78 -6.44
N ASP A 181 -6.42 7.09 -6.86
CA ASP A 181 -7.62 6.43 -6.34
C ASP A 181 -7.99 5.27 -7.27
N GLU A 182 -7.80 4.03 -6.82
CA GLU A 182 -8.10 2.78 -7.54
C GLU A 182 -7.48 2.71 -8.97
N PRO A 183 -6.17 2.98 -9.16
CA PRO A 183 -5.59 3.16 -10.49
C PRO A 183 -5.55 1.88 -11.35
N SER A 184 -5.79 0.71 -10.78
CA SER A 184 -5.86 -0.58 -11.49
C SER A 184 -7.28 -1.11 -11.67
N SER A 185 -8.30 -0.33 -11.23
CA SER A 185 -9.70 -0.78 -11.24
C SER A 185 -10.20 -1.06 -12.66
N GLY A 186 -10.78 -2.25 -12.85
CA GLY A 186 -11.37 -2.67 -14.12
C GLY A 186 -10.39 -2.93 -15.26
N LEU A 187 -9.09 -3.07 -14.96
CA LEU A 187 -8.09 -3.55 -15.90
C LEU A 187 -8.03 -5.07 -15.91
N ASP A 188 -7.61 -5.62 -17.05
CA ASP A 188 -7.24 -7.04 -17.15
C ASP A 188 -5.94 -7.33 -16.36
N PRO A 189 -5.63 -8.61 -16.04
CA PRO A 189 -4.46 -8.95 -15.23
C PRO A 189 -3.12 -8.45 -15.81
N ARG A 190 -2.96 -8.44 -17.14
CA ARG A 190 -1.74 -7.99 -17.78
C ARG A 190 -1.54 -6.47 -17.62
N ALA A 191 -2.59 -5.70 -17.90
CA ALA A 191 -2.56 -4.26 -17.74
C ALA A 191 -2.31 -3.84 -16.27
N ARG A 192 -2.83 -4.61 -15.29
CA ARG A 192 -2.53 -4.38 -13.87
C ARG A 192 -1.05 -4.55 -13.55
N LEU A 193 -0.40 -5.59 -14.07
CA LEU A 193 1.03 -5.82 -13.89
C LEU A 193 1.87 -4.67 -14.50
N GLU A 194 1.46 -4.16 -15.66
CA GLU A 194 2.13 -3.04 -16.32
C GLU A 194 2.01 -1.75 -15.51
N VAL A 195 0.82 -1.44 -14.96
CA VAL A 195 0.62 -0.30 -14.05
C VAL A 195 1.45 -0.46 -12.77
N LYS A 196 1.49 -1.66 -12.18
CA LYS A 196 2.30 -1.95 -10.99
C LYS A 196 3.80 -1.73 -11.25
N ALA A 197 4.33 -2.21 -12.38
CA ALA A 197 5.72 -2.01 -12.76
C ALA A 197 6.05 -0.51 -12.91
N LEU A 198 5.18 0.25 -13.57
CA LEU A 198 5.32 1.68 -13.73
C LEU A 198 5.32 2.44 -12.39
N LEU A 199 4.43 2.07 -11.46
CA LEU A 199 4.41 2.70 -10.12
C LEU A 199 5.70 2.42 -9.34
N LYS A 200 6.27 1.21 -9.46
CA LYS A 200 7.58 0.89 -8.89
C LYS A 200 8.69 1.77 -9.49
N GLU A 201 8.67 1.97 -10.80
CA GLU A 201 9.61 2.85 -11.50
C GLU A 201 9.49 4.30 -11.03
N LEU A 202 8.27 4.85 -10.97
CA LEU A 202 8.02 6.19 -10.46
C LEU A 202 8.53 6.38 -9.02
N ARG A 203 8.39 5.35 -8.17
CA ARG A 203 8.96 5.36 -6.83
C ARG A 203 10.49 5.40 -6.87
N THR A 204 11.16 4.61 -7.72
CA THR A 204 12.62 4.64 -7.86
C THR A 204 13.14 5.99 -8.37
N MET A 205 12.30 6.73 -9.10
CA MET A 205 12.56 8.13 -9.51
C MET A 205 12.38 9.13 -8.34
N GLY A 206 12.09 8.66 -7.12
CA GLY A 206 11.95 9.48 -5.92
C GLY A 206 10.54 10.01 -5.67
N LYS A 207 9.52 9.58 -6.42
CA LYS A 207 8.13 9.99 -6.17
C LYS A 207 7.59 9.33 -4.91
N THR A 208 6.82 10.08 -4.13
CA THR A 208 6.01 9.56 -3.03
C THR A 208 4.62 9.24 -3.55
N ILE A 209 4.12 8.04 -3.29
CA ILE A 209 2.88 7.55 -3.91
C ILE A 209 1.91 7.10 -2.83
N LEU A 210 0.71 7.70 -2.81
CA LEU A 210 -0.45 7.20 -2.08
C LEU A 210 -1.39 6.54 -3.08
N ILE A 211 -1.60 5.24 -2.92
CA ILE A 211 -2.50 4.46 -3.78
C ILE A 211 -3.60 3.82 -2.96
N SER A 212 -4.86 4.00 -3.35
CA SER A 212 -5.96 3.23 -2.78
C SER A 212 -6.24 1.98 -3.61
N SER A 213 -6.60 0.90 -2.95
CA SER A 213 -7.18 -0.29 -3.58
C SER A 213 -8.09 -1.03 -2.60
N HIS A 214 -9.06 -1.74 -3.15
CA HIS A 214 -9.83 -2.76 -2.43
C HIS A 214 -9.29 -4.19 -2.71
N ILE A 215 -8.28 -4.33 -3.59
CA ILE A 215 -7.62 -5.59 -3.94
C ILE A 215 -6.26 -5.64 -3.24
N LEU A 216 -6.19 -6.44 -2.18
CA LEU A 216 -5.05 -6.53 -1.27
C LEU A 216 -3.79 -7.06 -1.97
N THR A 217 -3.92 -8.10 -2.78
CA THR A 217 -2.81 -8.71 -3.53
C THR A 217 -2.13 -7.74 -4.49
N GLU A 218 -2.86 -6.74 -5.00
CA GLU A 218 -2.26 -5.76 -5.89
C GLU A 218 -1.24 -4.87 -5.18
N LEU A 219 -1.46 -4.58 -3.90
CA LEU A 219 -0.64 -3.67 -3.11
C LEU A 219 0.52 -4.37 -2.39
N ALA A 220 0.34 -5.66 -2.02
CA ALA A 220 1.33 -6.44 -1.28
C ALA A 220 2.75 -6.37 -1.88
N ASP A 221 2.84 -6.51 -3.21
CA ASP A 221 4.13 -6.60 -3.90
C ASP A 221 4.73 -5.24 -4.30
N CYS A 222 3.99 -4.14 -4.19
CA CYS A 222 4.48 -2.85 -4.68
C CYS A 222 4.62 -1.78 -3.60
N CYS A 223 3.81 -1.84 -2.55
CA CYS A 223 3.86 -0.87 -1.47
C CYS A 223 5.02 -1.13 -0.51
N THR A 224 5.53 -0.06 0.10
CA THR A 224 6.51 -0.12 1.19
C THR A 224 5.84 -0.11 2.55
N SER A 225 4.70 0.56 2.60
CA SER A 225 3.88 0.71 3.80
C SER A 225 2.40 0.65 3.42
N ILE A 226 1.58 0.28 4.37
CA ILE A 226 0.13 0.18 4.19
C ILE A 226 -0.64 0.83 5.34
N GLY A 227 -1.89 1.18 5.07
CA GLY A 227 -2.86 1.56 6.08
C GLY A 227 -4.20 0.89 5.79
N ILE A 228 -4.75 0.20 6.78
CA ILE A 228 -6.06 -0.44 6.70
C ILE A 228 -7.08 0.47 7.34
N ILE A 229 -8.07 0.88 6.55
CA ILE A 229 -9.18 1.72 7.00
C ILE A 229 -10.50 0.97 6.92
N GLU A 230 -11.31 1.06 7.96
CA GLU A 230 -12.67 0.55 7.99
C GLU A 230 -13.58 1.53 8.73
N ARG A 231 -14.81 1.74 8.22
CA ARG A 231 -15.81 2.63 8.82
C ARG A 231 -15.27 4.02 9.21
N GLY A 232 -14.38 4.56 8.38
CA GLY A 232 -13.77 5.87 8.60
C GLY A 232 -12.64 5.91 9.63
N GLN A 233 -12.19 4.79 10.16
CA GLN A 233 -11.12 4.68 11.14
C GLN A 233 -9.92 3.93 10.57
N LEU A 234 -8.71 4.44 10.83
CA LEU A 234 -7.47 3.76 10.49
C LEU A 234 -7.19 2.71 11.58
N LEU A 235 -7.30 1.43 11.22
CA LEU A 235 -7.16 0.32 12.16
C LEU A 235 -5.70 -0.05 12.40
N LEU A 236 -4.91 -0.01 11.32
CA LEU A 236 -3.51 -0.41 11.31
C LEU A 236 -2.77 0.39 10.25
N HIS A 237 -1.55 0.80 10.51
CA HIS A 237 -0.67 1.36 9.48
C HIS A 237 0.80 1.16 9.83
N GLY A 238 1.64 1.07 8.81
CA GLY A 238 3.09 0.94 8.96
C GLY A 238 3.76 0.24 7.79
N PRO A 239 5.09 0.03 7.87
CA PRO A 239 5.82 -0.79 6.93
C PRO A 239 5.21 -2.19 6.83
N ILE A 240 5.09 -2.72 5.61
CA ILE A 240 4.44 -4.03 5.36
C ILE A 240 5.08 -5.13 6.22
N GLU A 241 6.40 -5.19 6.31
CA GLU A 241 7.11 -6.19 7.12
C GLU A 241 6.77 -6.10 8.62
N THR A 242 6.61 -4.88 9.13
CA THR A 242 6.22 -4.65 10.53
C THR A 242 4.79 -5.10 10.78
N VAL A 243 3.90 -4.81 9.82
CA VAL A 243 2.50 -5.23 9.87
C VAL A 243 2.38 -6.74 9.88
N TYR A 244 3.12 -7.45 9.03
CA TYR A 244 3.15 -8.91 9.04
C TYR A 244 3.64 -9.46 10.39
N ARG A 245 4.73 -8.93 10.95
CA ARG A 245 5.26 -9.38 12.25
C ARG A 245 4.30 -9.14 13.42
N GLN A 246 3.56 -8.04 13.41
CA GLN A 246 2.59 -7.73 14.49
C GLN A 246 1.41 -8.70 14.53
N ILE A 247 1.06 -9.30 13.39
CA ILE A 247 -0.09 -10.19 13.26
C ILE A 247 0.32 -11.65 13.37
N GLN A 248 1.55 -11.97 13.03
CA GLN A 248 2.10 -13.31 13.08
C GLN A 248 2.47 -13.69 14.53
N GLN A 249 1.45 -13.99 15.35
CA GLN A 249 1.66 -14.58 16.67
C GLN A 249 2.07 -16.05 16.58
N ASN A 250 1.60 -16.76 15.54
CA ASN A 250 1.89 -18.17 15.27
C ASN A 250 2.44 -18.34 13.85
N ARG A 251 3.26 -19.35 13.65
CA ARG A 251 3.80 -19.72 12.34
C ARG A 251 2.81 -20.60 11.59
N ASN A 252 2.42 -20.21 10.39
CA ASN A 252 1.59 -21.01 9.51
C ASN A 252 2.46 -21.94 8.65
N ILE A 253 2.29 -23.24 8.81
CA ILE A 253 3.07 -24.23 8.08
C ILE A 253 2.14 -25.07 7.22
N GLU A 254 2.47 -25.21 5.95
CA GLU A 254 1.81 -26.15 5.04
C GLU A 254 2.68 -27.40 4.87
N VAL A 255 2.09 -28.54 5.15
CA VAL A 255 2.72 -29.85 4.99
C VAL A 255 1.96 -30.65 3.93
N ARG A 256 2.69 -31.25 2.97
CA ARG A 256 2.09 -32.04 1.90
C ARG A 256 2.65 -33.46 1.93
N PHE A 257 1.77 -34.46 1.71
CA PHE A 257 2.08 -35.89 1.78
C PHE A 257 1.87 -36.58 0.43
N ALA A 258 2.68 -37.61 0.13
CA ALA A 258 2.55 -38.39 -1.10
C ALA A 258 1.30 -39.30 -1.12
N GLY A 259 0.87 -39.77 0.06
CA GLY A 259 -0.24 -40.71 0.24
C GLY A 259 -1.25 -40.26 1.29
N ASN A 260 -1.67 -41.18 2.16
CA ASN A 260 -2.57 -40.88 3.28
C ASN A 260 -1.89 -40.00 4.31
N PRO A 261 -2.42 -38.82 4.65
CA PRO A 261 -1.84 -37.90 5.59
C PRO A 261 -1.99 -38.28 7.07
N GLU A 262 -2.80 -39.32 7.40
CA GLU A 262 -3.16 -39.63 8.80
C GLU A 262 -1.96 -39.81 9.73
N ALA A 263 -0.94 -40.55 9.30
CA ALA A 263 0.27 -40.76 10.09
C ALA A 263 0.99 -39.44 10.39
N GLY A 264 1.19 -38.59 9.36
CA GLY A 264 1.81 -37.28 9.52
C GLY A 264 0.95 -36.32 10.36
N VAL A 265 -0.36 -36.30 10.16
CA VAL A 265 -1.27 -35.47 10.97
C VAL A 265 -1.30 -35.90 12.42
N SER A 266 -1.18 -37.21 12.71
CA SER A 266 -1.04 -37.71 14.09
C SER A 266 0.22 -37.18 14.77
N VAL A 267 1.34 -37.18 14.07
CA VAL A 267 2.60 -36.58 14.57
C VAL A 267 2.42 -35.10 14.85
N ILE A 268 1.84 -34.34 13.89
CA ILE A 268 1.61 -32.90 14.04
C ILE A 268 0.73 -32.62 15.26
N ARG A 269 -0.38 -33.33 15.43
CA ARG A 269 -1.31 -33.13 16.55
C ARG A 269 -0.71 -33.54 17.92
N SER A 270 0.31 -34.36 17.94
CA SER A 270 0.99 -34.75 19.18
C SER A 270 1.95 -33.69 19.70
N ASP A 271 2.34 -32.70 18.87
CA ASP A 271 3.20 -31.61 19.28
C ASP A 271 2.41 -30.56 20.10
N PRO A 272 2.82 -30.29 21.35
CA PRO A 272 2.09 -29.38 22.25
C PRO A 272 2.08 -27.91 21.80
N LYS A 273 2.98 -27.55 20.89
CA LYS A 273 3.06 -26.18 20.34
C LYS A 273 2.20 -25.97 19.08
N VAL A 274 1.59 -27.02 18.56
CA VAL A 274 0.64 -26.96 17.46
C VAL A 274 -0.74 -26.57 18.01
N ARG A 275 -1.30 -25.46 17.49
CA ARG A 275 -2.57 -24.87 17.94
C ARG A 275 -3.75 -25.31 17.11
N ASP A 276 -3.63 -25.25 15.79
CA ASP A 276 -4.68 -25.62 14.84
C ASP A 276 -4.12 -26.49 13.73
N VAL A 277 -4.93 -27.45 13.24
CA VAL A 277 -4.57 -28.35 12.13
C VAL A 277 -5.76 -28.50 11.21
N GLN A 278 -5.66 -27.94 10.04
CA GLN A 278 -6.66 -28.04 8.99
C GLN A 278 -6.20 -29.03 7.91
N LEU A 279 -6.96 -30.08 7.71
CA LEU A 279 -6.67 -31.13 6.74
C LEU A 279 -7.34 -30.82 5.40
N ASN A 280 -6.60 -30.93 4.29
CA ASN A 280 -7.10 -30.79 2.93
C ASN A 280 -6.50 -31.88 2.03
N HIS A 281 -7.27 -32.96 1.76
CA HIS A 281 -6.87 -34.11 0.96
C HIS A 281 -5.49 -34.70 1.33
N ARG A 282 -4.42 -34.25 0.66
CA ARG A 282 -3.04 -34.69 0.84
C ARG A 282 -2.14 -33.64 1.47
N SER A 283 -2.71 -32.53 1.94
CA SER A 283 -1.99 -31.48 2.64
C SER A 283 -2.67 -31.16 3.96
N CYS A 284 -1.90 -30.65 4.90
CA CYS A 284 -2.45 -30.00 6.07
C CYS A 284 -1.78 -28.64 6.27
N THR A 285 -2.54 -27.71 6.78
CA THR A 285 -2.04 -26.42 7.28
C THR A 285 -2.13 -26.45 8.80
N LEU A 286 -1.09 -26.01 9.47
CA LEU A 286 -1.04 -25.97 10.92
C LEU A 286 -0.52 -24.62 11.42
N GLU A 287 -0.94 -24.21 12.61
CA GLU A 287 -0.39 -23.09 13.34
C GLU A 287 0.57 -23.61 14.42
N LEU A 288 1.84 -23.16 14.37
CA LEU A 288 2.88 -23.51 15.34
C LEU A 288 3.23 -22.29 16.20
N ASP A 289 3.06 -22.42 17.51
CA ASP A 289 3.48 -21.43 18.51
C ASP A 289 4.92 -21.73 18.93
N GLY A 290 5.90 -21.22 18.16
CA GLY A 290 7.29 -21.55 18.37
C GLY A 290 8.27 -20.76 17.49
N ASP A 291 9.55 -21.02 17.73
CA ASP A 291 10.68 -20.44 17.01
C ASP A 291 11.24 -21.40 15.93
N ASP A 292 12.39 -21.03 15.33
CA ASP A 292 13.04 -21.83 14.29
C ASP A 292 13.42 -23.24 14.79
N THR A 293 13.74 -23.38 16.08
CA THR A 293 14.11 -24.69 16.67
C THR A 293 12.89 -25.61 16.77
N ASP A 294 11.70 -25.06 16.98
CA ASP A 294 10.44 -25.81 17.01
C ASP A 294 10.03 -26.27 15.62
N VAL A 295 10.23 -25.40 14.62
CA VAL A 295 10.01 -25.74 13.21
C VAL A 295 10.94 -26.88 12.78
N GLU A 296 12.24 -26.79 13.11
CA GLU A 296 13.23 -27.82 12.83
C GLU A 296 12.88 -29.14 13.52
N ARG A 297 12.48 -29.10 14.80
CA ARG A 297 12.03 -30.26 15.54
C ARG A 297 10.84 -30.96 14.86
N LEU A 298 9.80 -30.20 14.54
CA LEU A 298 8.60 -30.75 13.89
C LEU A 298 8.91 -31.35 12.51
N LEU A 299 9.75 -30.68 11.72
CA LEU A 299 10.20 -31.18 10.43
C LEU A 299 10.94 -32.51 10.57
N ARG A 300 11.86 -32.64 11.55
CA ARG A 300 12.60 -33.90 11.84
C ARG A 300 11.65 -35.02 12.25
N GLN A 301 10.67 -34.74 13.10
CA GLN A 301 9.69 -35.74 13.51
C GLN A 301 8.89 -36.28 12.31
N LEU A 302 8.44 -35.38 11.41
CA LEU A 302 7.74 -35.80 10.21
C LEU A 302 8.62 -36.57 9.23
N ALA A 303 9.87 -36.19 9.07
CA ALA A 303 10.81 -36.85 8.18
C ALA A 303 11.14 -38.30 8.66
N THR A 304 11.14 -38.52 9.97
CA THR A 304 11.42 -39.84 10.56
C THR A 304 10.19 -40.74 10.70
N ALA A 305 8.98 -40.17 10.59
CA ALA A 305 7.72 -40.89 10.80
C ALA A 305 7.24 -41.75 9.61
N ASP A 306 8.02 -41.84 8.54
CA ASP A 306 7.68 -42.56 7.29
C ASP A 306 6.24 -42.23 6.77
N CYS A 307 5.85 -40.98 6.92
CA CYS A 307 4.50 -40.50 6.56
C CYS A 307 4.41 -40.03 5.09
N GLY A 308 5.43 -40.26 4.28
CA GLY A 308 5.46 -39.82 2.88
C GLY A 308 5.52 -38.30 2.74
N LEU A 309 6.29 -37.60 3.56
CA LEU A 309 6.48 -36.15 3.49
C LEU A 309 7.01 -35.74 2.13
N VAL A 310 6.31 -34.82 1.44
CA VAL A 310 6.67 -34.28 0.12
C VAL A 310 7.12 -32.84 0.22
N SER A 311 6.46 -32.05 1.07
CA SER A 311 6.75 -30.63 1.24
C SER A 311 6.45 -30.21 2.67
N PHE A 312 7.30 -29.37 3.22
CA PHE A 312 7.10 -28.68 4.47
C PHE A 312 7.54 -27.23 4.23
N ALA A 313 6.62 -26.29 4.29
CA ALA A 313 6.88 -24.90 3.98
C ALA A 313 6.15 -23.98 4.95
N GLU A 314 6.87 -23.02 5.50
CA GLU A 314 6.26 -21.92 6.23
C GLU A 314 5.58 -20.99 5.23
N LYS A 315 4.31 -20.69 5.48
CA LYS A 315 3.53 -19.71 4.69
C LYS A 315 3.66 -18.35 5.35
N GLU A 316 4.17 -17.42 4.61
CA GLU A 316 4.06 -16.01 5.00
C GLU A 316 2.59 -15.60 4.97
N PRO A 317 2.11 -14.84 5.97
CA PRO A 317 0.76 -14.32 5.97
C PRO A 317 0.53 -13.45 4.73
N THR A 318 -0.63 -13.55 4.15
CA THR A 318 -1.05 -12.66 3.07
C THR A 318 -1.66 -11.37 3.63
N LEU A 319 -1.74 -10.32 2.81
CA LEU A 319 -2.46 -9.10 3.23
C LEU A 319 -3.95 -9.37 3.46
N GLU A 320 -4.51 -10.40 2.81
CA GLU A 320 -5.87 -10.87 3.08
C GLU A 320 -6.01 -11.41 4.50
N ASP A 321 -5.04 -12.21 4.97
CA ASP A 321 -5.04 -12.73 6.34
C ASP A 321 -4.95 -11.60 7.34
N VAL A 322 -4.05 -10.64 7.09
CA VAL A 322 -3.92 -9.41 7.89
C VAL A 322 -5.24 -8.66 7.97
N PHE A 323 -5.85 -8.41 6.82
CA PHE A 323 -7.11 -7.68 6.72
C PHE A 323 -8.23 -8.39 7.49
N MET A 324 -8.38 -9.70 7.29
CA MET A 324 -9.40 -10.49 7.97
C MET A 324 -9.23 -10.56 9.48
N MET A 325 -7.99 -10.59 9.98
CA MET A 325 -7.72 -10.56 11.42
C MET A 325 -8.07 -9.22 12.05
N VAL A 326 -7.67 -8.12 11.39
CA VAL A 326 -7.88 -6.76 11.91
C VAL A 326 -9.36 -6.37 11.86
N THR A 327 -10.10 -6.79 10.83
CA THR A 327 -11.52 -6.44 10.65
C THR A 327 -12.47 -7.34 11.45
N LYS A 328 -12.13 -8.62 11.71
CA LYS A 328 -12.93 -9.52 12.57
C LYS A 328 -13.05 -9.02 14.01
N GLY A 329 -12.08 -8.26 14.51
CA GLY A 329 -12.13 -7.64 15.84
C GLY A 329 -13.17 -6.53 16.00
N LEU A 330 -13.79 -6.06 14.90
CA LEU A 330 -14.80 -4.99 14.90
C LEU A 330 -16.24 -5.49 14.62
N VAL A 331 -16.40 -6.79 14.37
CA VAL A 331 -17.70 -7.41 14.05
C VAL A 331 -18.32 -8.10 15.26
N THR A 332 -17.70 -8.04 16.43
CA THR A 332 -18.24 -8.54 17.70
C THR A 332 -18.84 -7.44 18.55
#